data_d8db80e91cb0ec3219d386385f680359
#
_entry.id   d8db80e91cb0ec3219d386385f680359
#
_cell.length_a   1.000
_cell.length_b   1.000
_cell.length_c   1.000
_cell.angle_alpha   90.00
_cell.angle_beta   90.00
_cell.angle_gamma   90.00
#
_symmetry.space_group_name_H-M   'P 1'
#
loop_
_entity.id
_entity.type
_entity.pdbx_description
1 polymer ?
#
loop_
_entity_poly.entity_id
_entity_poly.type
_entity_poly.pdbx_seq_one_letter_code
_entity_poly.pdbx_strand_id
1 'polypeptide(L)'
;MAYKFSDILLSLCLAATLASCDSVIYEDLPLCVATHDVRFVWDHNMDFSDRFAESVRSVTLYGFDRDTQVLRWIRTEKGEALAADRFAVDLEGVPAGEYSVVAWCGVENDSDDLPDSFTLSDMTVGSSTLYQLQCRMEREVREDGSHHSSSRLHDLFHGVTSMTVYGDDNPDKTGHHSYLLDLKKDTNRVHVELRSETGEALDPAAYTYTITEANGLLHHDNSLLDDEPITYHPFAVGETRATGVAADFDVCRLMADRHAALTVTDASGRKVVDNVSITSLALKVKDNYGHAMDDQEYLDRQDSHTFSFDVSSDGTWSGAVLYVNSWRVVLMSDVIFE
;
A
#
# COMPACT_ATOMS: atom_id res chain seq x y z
N MET A 1 -59.06 -42.68 -55.51
CA MET A 1 -59.05 -41.17 -55.41
C MET A 1 -58.52 -40.68 -54.08
N ALA A 2 -57.98 -41.49 -53.18
CA ALA A 2 -57.55 -41.12 -51.85
C ALA A 2 -56.05 -40.75 -51.76
N TYR A 3 -55.22 -41.07 -52.76
CA TYR A 3 -53.77 -40.83 -52.70
C TYR A 3 -53.34 -39.41 -53.09
N LYS A 4 -54.14 -38.69 -53.80
CA LYS A 4 -53.77 -37.31 -54.21
C LYS A 4 -53.96 -36.21 -53.12
N PHE A 5 -54.79 -36.46 -52.11
CA PHE A 5 -55.04 -35.48 -51.04
C PHE A 5 -53.95 -35.52 -49.99
N SER A 6 -53.33 -36.69 -49.77
CA SER A 6 -52.23 -36.84 -48.79
C SER A 6 -50.95 -36.12 -49.23
N ASP A 7 -50.63 -36.18 -50.53
CA ASP A 7 -49.41 -35.54 -51.06
C ASP A 7 -49.51 -33.97 -51.10
N ILE A 8 -50.71 -33.43 -51.31
CA ILE A 8 -50.98 -32.06 -51.31
C ILE A 8 -50.89 -31.48 -49.83
N LEU A 9 -51.41 -32.23 -48.87
CA LEU A 9 -51.35 -31.83 -47.45
C LEU A 9 -49.91 -31.89 -46.92
N LEU A 10 -49.14 -32.90 -47.33
CA LEU A 10 -47.73 -33.01 -46.93
C LEU A 10 -46.86 -31.91 -47.58
N SER A 11 -47.13 -31.54 -48.82
CA SER A 11 -46.44 -30.48 -49.53
C SER A 11 -46.77 -29.09 -48.93
N LEU A 12 -48.01 -28.89 -48.47
CA LEU A 12 -48.40 -27.62 -47.81
C LEU A 12 -47.82 -27.48 -46.41
N CYS A 13 -47.71 -28.57 -45.64
CA CYS A 13 -47.04 -28.55 -44.35
C CYS A 13 -45.52 -28.33 -44.47
N LEU A 14 -44.87 -28.86 -45.53
CA LEU A 14 -43.44 -28.66 -45.75
C LEU A 14 -43.14 -27.24 -46.23
N ALA A 15 -44.05 -26.58 -46.96
CA ALA A 15 -43.89 -25.15 -47.36
C ALA A 15 -44.14 -24.20 -46.21
N ALA A 16 -44.97 -24.56 -45.20
CA ALA A 16 -45.21 -23.74 -44.04
C ALA A 16 -44.04 -23.73 -43.02
N THR A 17 -43.20 -24.78 -43.02
CA THR A 17 -42.03 -24.88 -42.14
C THR A 17 -40.80 -24.08 -42.67
N LEU A 18 -40.79 -23.72 -43.96
CA LEU A 18 -39.71 -22.94 -44.55
C LEU A 18 -39.95 -21.43 -44.48
N ALA A 19 -41.16 -20.98 -44.11
CA ALA A 19 -41.50 -19.54 -43.98
C ALA A 19 -41.38 -19.06 -42.52
N SER A 20 -40.92 -19.87 -41.57
CA SER A 20 -40.91 -19.51 -40.14
C SER A 20 -39.51 -19.18 -39.59
N CYS A 21 -38.51 -18.97 -40.46
CA CYS A 21 -37.16 -18.64 -39.98
C CYS A 21 -36.64 -17.25 -40.30
N ASP A 22 -37.52 -16.35 -40.72
CA ASP A 22 -37.04 -15.02 -41.19
C ASP A 22 -37.62 -13.82 -40.43
N SER A 23 -38.07 -14.00 -39.23
CA SER A 23 -38.47 -12.86 -38.37
C SER A 23 -38.16 -13.06 -36.87
N VAL A 24 -36.94 -13.50 -36.53
CA VAL A 24 -36.38 -13.03 -35.31
C VAL A 24 -35.69 -11.71 -35.65
N ILE A 25 -36.51 -10.69 -35.79
CA ILE A 25 -36.02 -9.33 -35.76
C ILE A 25 -35.46 -9.14 -34.35
N TYR A 26 -34.15 -9.09 -34.26
CA TYR A 26 -33.45 -8.50 -33.14
C TYR A 26 -33.61 -6.98 -33.24
N GLU A 27 -34.88 -6.50 -33.24
CA GLU A 27 -35.17 -5.10 -33.04
C GLU A 27 -34.89 -4.84 -31.58
N ASP A 28 -33.94 -3.96 -31.33
CA ASP A 28 -33.61 -3.35 -30.04
C ASP A 28 -32.92 -4.20 -28.97
N LEU A 29 -31.94 -5.01 -29.35
CA LEU A 29 -30.89 -5.27 -28.37
C LEU A 29 -30.17 -3.94 -28.13
N PRO A 30 -30.11 -3.47 -26.84
CA PRO A 30 -29.31 -2.28 -26.55
C PRO A 30 -27.91 -2.51 -27.11
N LEU A 31 -27.35 -1.48 -27.74
CA LEU A 31 -25.97 -1.50 -28.23
C LEU A 31 -25.11 -2.02 -27.05
N CYS A 32 -24.33 -3.05 -27.31
CA CYS A 32 -23.36 -3.50 -26.32
C CYS A 32 -22.39 -2.35 -26.10
N VAL A 33 -22.56 -1.63 -25.00
CA VAL A 33 -21.65 -0.55 -24.59
C VAL A 33 -20.40 -1.10 -23.95
N ALA A 34 -19.31 -0.38 -24.01
CA ALA A 34 -18.13 -0.69 -23.25
C ALA A 34 -18.34 -0.28 -21.79
N THR A 35 -18.07 -1.19 -20.85
CA THR A 35 -18.05 -0.89 -19.42
C THR A 35 -16.65 -1.12 -18.86
N HIS A 36 -16.26 -0.33 -17.89
CA HIS A 36 -14.89 -0.34 -17.37
C HIS A 36 -14.89 -0.30 -15.86
N ASP A 37 -14.00 -1.08 -15.22
CA ASP A 37 -13.74 -1.00 -13.81
C ASP A 37 -12.24 -1.10 -13.49
N VAL A 38 -11.87 -0.71 -12.27
CA VAL A 38 -10.54 -0.93 -11.68
C VAL A 38 -10.68 -1.83 -10.48
N ARG A 39 -10.00 -2.96 -10.50
CA ARG A 39 -9.86 -3.92 -9.41
C ARG A 39 -8.51 -3.74 -8.73
N PHE A 40 -8.45 -4.10 -7.47
CA PHE A 40 -7.27 -3.93 -6.65
C PHE A 40 -6.77 -5.27 -6.15
N VAL A 41 -5.46 -5.40 -6.01
CA VAL A 41 -4.78 -6.52 -5.38
C VAL A 41 -3.69 -5.97 -4.47
N TRP A 42 -3.63 -6.49 -3.25
CA TRP A 42 -2.48 -6.28 -2.36
C TRP A 42 -1.91 -7.65 -1.96
N ASP A 43 -1.17 -8.28 -2.88
CA ASP A 43 -0.38 -9.49 -2.66
C ASP A 43 1.12 -9.18 -2.47
N HIS A 44 1.48 -7.88 -2.54
CA HIS A 44 2.82 -7.39 -2.27
C HIS A 44 3.06 -7.33 -0.74
N ASN A 45 2.98 -8.50 -0.09
CA ASN A 45 3.18 -8.76 1.32
C ASN A 45 3.95 -10.08 1.51
N MET A 46 4.36 -10.42 2.73
CA MET A 46 5.15 -11.62 3.00
C MET A 46 4.36 -12.94 2.95
N ASP A 47 3.03 -12.86 2.88
CA ASP A 47 2.18 -14.04 2.67
C ASP A 47 1.97 -14.35 1.18
N PHE A 48 2.39 -13.45 0.27
CA PHE A 48 2.20 -13.58 -1.18
C PHE A 48 0.75 -13.87 -1.57
N SER A 49 -0.19 -13.27 -0.86
CA SER A 49 -1.63 -13.46 -1.04
C SER A 49 -2.37 -12.14 -1.00
N ASP A 50 -3.44 -12.03 -1.79
CA ASP A 50 -4.27 -10.83 -1.82
C ASP A 50 -4.98 -10.61 -0.48
N ARG A 51 -4.67 -9.48 0.16
CA ARG A 51 -5.26 -9.02 1.42
C ARG A 51 -5.97 -7.67 1.30
N PHE A 52 -6.32 -7.26 0.08
CA PHE A 52 -6.99 -5.99 -0.14
C PHE A 52 -8.26 -5.84 0.71
N ALA A 53 -9.17 -6.80 0.62
CA ALA A 53 -10.46 -6.78 1.32
C ALA A 53 -10.33 -6.72 2.86
N GLU A 54 -9.23 -7.24 3.40
CA GLU A 54 -8.95 -7.25 4.85
C GLU A 54 -8.39 -5.91 5.36
N SER A 55 -7.64 -5.19 4.50
CA SER A 55 -6.76 -4.10 4.94
C SER A 55 -7.17 -2.73 4.43
N VAL A 56 -7.73 -2.63 3.22
CA VAL A 56 -8.03 -1.33 2.59
C VAL A 56 -9.47 -0.91 2.91
N ARG A 57 -9.66 0.37 3.34
CA ARG A 57 -10.97 0.92 3.70
C ARG A 57 -11.33 2.20 2.95
N SER A 58 -10.35 2.80 2.27
CA SER A 58 -10.60 3.90 1.34
C SER A 58 -9.68 3.80 0.14
N VAL A 59 -10.17 4.23 -1.02
CA VAL A 59 -9.44 4.28 -2.28
C VAL A 59 -9.77 5.60 -2.95
N THR A 60 -8.74 6.35 -3.37
CA THR A 60 -8.88 7.49 -4.26
C THR A 60 -8.07 7.24 -5.52
N LEU A 61 -8.75 7.20 -6.67
CA LEU A 61 -8.17 7.05 -7.98
C LEU A 61 -8.07 8.39 -8.69
N TYR A 62 -6.92 8.66 -9.28
CA TYR A 62 -6.65 9.81 -10.13
C TYR A 62 -6.34 9.35 -11.55
N GLY A 63 -7.14 9.73 -12.52
CA GLY A 63 -6.93 9.41 -13.93
C GLY A 63 -6.35 10.57 -14.69
N PHE A 64 -5.10 10.45 -15.12
CA PHE A 64 -4.38 11.45 -15.91
C PHE A 64 -4.35 11.02 -17.37
N ASP A 65 -4.66 11.95 -18.25
CA ASP A 65 -4.50 11.76 -19.70
C ASP A 65 -3.04 11.38 -20.01
N ARG A 66 -2.85 10.31 -20.74
CA ARG A 66 -1.53 9.70 -20.94
C ARG A 66 -0.54 10.61 -21.67
N ASP A 67 -1.03 11.41 -22.63
CA ASP A 67 -0.18 12.25 -23.47
C ASP A 67 0.13 13.59 -22.80
N THR A 68 -0.90 14.23 -22.22
CA THR A 68 -0.77 15.56 -21.63
C THR A 68 -0.43 15.55 -20.15
N GLN A 69 -0.58 14.40 -19.49
CA GLN A 69 -0.41 14.23 -18.03
C GLN A 69 -1.35 15.11 -17.20
N VAL A 70 -2.42 15.62 -17.79
CA VAL A 70 -3.44 16.44 -17.10
C VAL A 70 -4.49 15.55 -16.46
N LEU A 71 -4.86 15.86 -15.23
CA LEU A 71 -5.91 15.16 -14.49
C LEU A 71 -7.26 15.30 -15.19
N ARG A 72 -7.91 14.17 -15.50
CA ARG A 72 -9.19 14.12 -16.18
C ARG A 72 -10.35 13.72 -15.30
N TRP A 73 -10.10 12.89 -14.32
CA TRP A 73 -11.12 12.39 -13.39
C TRP A 73 -10.53 11.96 -12.07
N ILE A 74 -11.37 11.97 -11.03
CA ILE A 74 -11.11 11.44 -9.70
C ILE A 74 -12.27 10.54 -9.32
N ARG A 75 -11.99 9.41 -8.65
CA ARG A 75 -12.99 8.54 -8.02
C ARG A 75 -12.54 8.21 -6.60
N THR A 76 -13.44 8.35 -5.65
CA THR A 76 -13.19 7.98 -4.25
C THR A 76 -14.27 7.02 -3.79
N GLU A 77 -13.84 5.90 -3.23
CA GLU A 77 -14.69 4.91 -2.60
C GLU A 77 -14.19 4.62 -1.19
N LYS A 78 -15.08 4.39 -0.24
CA LYS A 78 -14.72 4.14 1.15
C LYS A 78 -15.74 3.31 1.91
N GLY A 79 -15.30 2.82 3.07
CA GLY A 79 -16.14 2.07 4.00
C GLY A 79 -16.19 0.57 3.71
N GLU A 80 -17.19 -0.09 4.30
CA GLU A 80 -17.30 -1.55 4.30
C GLU A 80 -17.49 -2.17 2.91
N ALA A 81 -17.91 -1.41 1.91
CA ALA A 81 -18.06 -1.91 0.54
C ALA A 81 -16.74 -2.45 -0.03
N LEU A 82 -15.60 -1.89 0.39
CA LEU A 82 -14.27 -2.34 -0.06
C LEU A 82 -13.89 -3.73 0.47
N ALA A 83 -14.54 -4.21 1.53
CA ALA A 83 -14.32 -5.54 2.07
C ALA A 83 -15.03 -6.65 1.26
N ALA A 84 -15.79 -6.29 0.23
CA ALA A 84 -16.45 -7.26 -0.64
C ALA A 84 -15.43 -8.04 -1.48
N ASP A 85 -15.68 -9.35 -1.66
CA ASP A 85 -14.87 -10.16 -2.58
C ASP A 85 -14.90 -9.54 -3.99
N ARG A 86 -13.71 -9.37 -4.58
CA ARG A 86 -13.53 -8.77 -5.92
C ARG A 86 -14.11 -7.36 -6.05
N PHE A 87 -13.99 -6.54 -5.03
CA PHE A 87 -14.35 -5.15 -5.10
C PHE A 87 -13.70 -4.47 -6.33
N ALA A 88 -14.47 -3.63 -7.00
CA ALA A 88 -14.00 -2.83 -8.13
C ALA A 88 -14.64 -1.45 -8.10
N VAL A 89 -13.88 -0.45 -8.53
CA VAL A 89 -14.38 0.91 -8.76
C VAL A 89 -14.90 1.01 -10.18
N ASP A 90 -16.19 1.30 -10.33
CA ASP A 90 -16.83 1.53 -11.63
C ASP A 90 -16.35 2.85 -12.21
N LEU A 91 -16.09 2.84 -13.53
CA LEU A 91 -15.65 3.99 -14.30
C LEU A 91 -16.78 4.58 -15.18
N GLU A 92 -18.04 4.33 -14.84
CA GLU A 92 -19.17 4.92 -15.54
C GLU A 92 -19.02 6.45 -15.64
N GLY A 93 -19.21 7.00 -16.84
CA GLY A 93 -19.10 8.44 -17.13
C GLY A 93 -17.65 8.97 -17.21
N VAL A 94 -16.64 8.12 -17.10
CA VAL A 94 -15.26 8.50 -17.44
C VAL A 94 -15.15 8.66 -18.95
N PRO A 95 -14.60 9.79 -19.45
CA PRO A 95 -14.46 9.99 -20.91
C PRO A 95 -13.57 8.93 -21.57
N ALA A 96 -13.86 8.60 -22.82
CA ALA A 96 -12.99 7.73 -23.61
C ALA A 96 -11.59 8.33 -23.76
N GLY A 97 -10.55 7.51 -23.61
CA GLY A 97 -9.15 7.97 -23.67
C GLY A 97 -8.17 6.98 -23.07
N GLU A 98 -6.89 7.28 -23.21
CA GLU A 98 -5.81 6.56 -22.56
C GLU A 98 -5.37 7.27 -21.29
N TYR A 99 -5.24 6.53 -20.18
CA TYR A 99 -4.97 7.11 -18.87
C TYR A 99 -3.79 6.44 -18.16
N SER A 100 -2.99 7.27 -17.49
CA SER A 100 -2.16 6.85 -16.35
C SER A 100 -3.00 7.01 -15.10
N VAL A 101 -3.20 5.92 -14.34
CA VAL A 101 -4.03 5.92 -13.14
C VAL A 101 -3.18 5.70 -11.92
N VAL A 102 -3.33 6.59 -10.94
CA VAL A 102 -2.68 6.49 -9.62
C VAL A 102 -3.75 6.25 -8.57
N ALA A 103 -3.51 5.27 -7.71
CA ALA A 103 -4.32 5.01 -6.53
C ALA A 103 -3.57 5.39 -5.26
N TRP A 104 -4.25 6.10 -4.36
CA TRP A 104 -3.89 6.24 -2.96
C TRP A 104 -5.00 5.65 -2.11
N CYS A 105 -4.65 4.70 -1.24
CA CYS A 105 -5.62 4.00 -0.40
C CYS A 105 -5.25 4.19 1.07
N GLY A 106 -6.27 4.32 1.94
CA GLY A 106 -6.07 4.53 3.38
C GLY A 106 -5.81 5.99 3.80
N VAL A 107 -5.87 6.96 2.87
CA VAL A 107 -5.71 8.39 3.19
C VAL A 107 -6.94 8.92 3.92
N GLU A 108 -8.14 8.62 3.39
CA GLU A 108 -9.39 8.96 4.07
C GLU A 108 -9.72 7.88 5.10
N ASN A 109 -9.82 8.27 6.36
CA ASN A 109 -10.10 7.37 7.46
C ASN A 109 -11.57 7.50 7.88
N ASP A 110 -12.25 6.34 7.96
CA ASP A 110 -13.62 6.25 8.50
C ASP A 110 -13.64 5.95 10.01
N SER A 111 -12.48 5.81 10.66
CA SER A 111 -12.36 5.49 12.09
C SER A 111 -12.14 6.76 12.90
N ASP A 112 -13.01 7.03 13.85
CA ASP A 112 -12.83 8.12 14.84
C ASP A 112 -11.70 7.84 15.84
N ASP A 113 -11.06 6.65 15.79
CA ASP A 113 -10.09 6.20 16.78
C ASP A 113 -8.66 6.73 16.52
N LEU A 114 -8.34 7.13 15.28
CA LEU A 114 -7.03 7.67 14.91
C LEU A 114 -7.18 8.97 14.12
N PRO A 115 -6.31 9.97 14.34
CA PRO A 115 -6.30 11.18 13.51
C PRO A 115 -5.88 10.84 12.07
N ASP A 116 -6.23 11.71 11.12
CA ASP A 116 -5.75 11.62 9.76
C ASP A 116 -4.22 11.59 9.75
N SER A 117 -3.65 10.56 9.11
CA SER A 117 -2.21 10.34 9.08
C SER A 117 -1.55 10.89 7.82
N PHE A 118 -2.34 11.12 6.78
CA PHE A 118 -1.85 11.53 5.46
C PHE A 118 -2.78 12.55 4.79
N THR A 119 -2.16 13.43 4.01
CA THR A 119 -2.87 14.42 3.19
C THR A 119 -2.36 14.34 1.75
N LEU A 120 -3.29 14.32 0.80
CA LEU A 120 -2.98 14.43 -0.63
C LEU A 120 -2.97 15.90 -1.06
N SER A 121 -2.13 16.22 -2.06
CA SER A 121 -2.15 17.56 -2.66
C SER A 121 -3.50 17.87 -3.28
N ASP A 122 -3.90 19.15 -3.22
CA ASP A 122 -5.13 19.62 -3.86
C ASP A 122 -5.06 19.47 -5.39
N MET A 123 -5.95 18.65 -5.94
CA MET A 123 -5.95 18.33 -7.36
C MET A 123 -7.23 18.82 -8.04
N THR A 124 -7.07 19.57 -9.14
CA THR A 124 -8.18 20.12 -9.91
C THR A 124 -8.26 19.48 -11.29
N VAL A 125 -9.39 18.84 -11.59
CA VAL A 125 -9.67 18.24 -12.91
C VAL A 125 -9.55 19.28 -14.01
N GLY A 126 -8.83 18.94 -15.08
CA GLY A 126 -8.61 19.79 -16.24
C GLY A 126 -7.43 20.76 -16.12
N SER A 127 -6.77 20.86 -14.95
CA SER A 127 -5.63 21.77 -14.76
C SER A 127 -4.44 21.17 -14.06
N SER A 128 -4.65 20.38 -12.99
CA SER A 128 -3.53 19.73 -12.28
C SER A 128 -2.88 18.65 -13.13
N THR A 129 -1.57 18.47 -12.95
CA THR A 129 -0.78 17.45 -13.65
C THR A 129 -0.35 16.32 -12.73
N LEU A 130 0.01 15.18 -13.31
CA LEU A 130 0.49 13.99 -12.60
C LEU A 130 1.60 14.32 -11.60
N TYR A 131 2.56 15.17 -11.99
CA TYR A 131 3.71 15.55 -11.16
C TYR A 131 3.36 16.43 -9.94
N GLN A 132 2.13 16.93 -9.86
CA GLN A 132 1.65 17.68 -8.70
C GLN A 132 0.99 16.79 -7.65
N LEU A 133 0.71 15.52 -7.99
CA LEU A 133 0.13 14.58 -7.05
C LEU A 133 1.18 14.07 -6.07
N GLN A 134 1.00 14.40 -4.80
CA GLN A 134 1.87 14.04 -3.69
C GLN A 134 1.03 13.58 -2.50
N CYS A 135 1.59 12.70 -1.70
CA CYS A 135 1.05 12.28 -0.42
C CYS A 135 2.02 12.67 0.70
N ARG A 136 1.55 13.44 1.66
CA ARG A 136 2.32 13.93 2.80
C ARG A 136 1.83 13.29 4.08
N MET A 137 2.75 12.82 4.91
CA MET A 137 2.48 12.41 6.28
C MET A 137 2.21 13.64 7.17
N GLU A 138 1.11 13.61 7.92
CA GLU A 138 0.79 14.59 8.95
C GLU A 138 1.72 14.43 10.16
N ARG A 139 2.25 15.54 10.66
CA ARG A 139 3.26 15.55 11.70
C ARG A 139 3.28 16.86 12.50
N GLU A 140 3.74 16.77 13.74
CA GLU A 140 3.98 17.93 14.58
C GLU A 140 5.21 18.71 14.07
N VAL A 141 5.08 20.02 13.91
CA VAL A 141 6.21 20.92 13.67
C VAL A 141 6.42 21.74 14.95
N ARG A 142 7.57 21.58 15.59
CA ARG A 142 7.91 22.28 16.83
C ARG A 142 8.40 23.70 16.58
N GLU A 143 8.51 24.49 17.64
CA GLU A 143 8.95 25.90 17.57
C GLU A 143 10.36 26.07 16.98
N ASP A 144 11.23 25.07 17.11
CA ASP A 144 12.57 25.03 16.54
C ASP A 144 12.59 24.61 15.06
N GLY A 145 11.44 24.34 14.47
CA GLY A 145 11.27 23.88 13.09
C GLY A 145 11.48 22.37 12.91
N SER A 146 11.77 21.62 13.97
CA SER A 146 11.91 20.16 13.87
C SER A 146 10.56 19.46 13.69
N HIS A 147 10.56 18.34 12.93
CA HIS A 147 9.37 17.57 12.59
C HIS A 147 9.31 16.29 13.44
N HIS A 148 8.17 16.04 14.05
CA HIS A 148 7.98 14.91 14.97
C HIS A 148 6.68 14.14 14.71
N SER A 149 6.71 12.82 14.99
CA SER A 149 5.52 11.98 15.03
C SER A 149 5.60 11.05 16.22
N SER A 150 4.51 10.93 16.98
CA SER A 150 4.34 9.96 18.07
C SER A 150 3.00 9.22 17.98
N SER A 151 2.29 9.41 16.87
CA SER A 151 0.98 8.82 16.64
C SER A 151 1.09 7.48 15.93
N ARG A 152 0.08 6.65 16.10
CA ARG A 152 -0.16 5.53 15.20
C ARG A 152 -0.55 6.07 13.82
N LEU A 153 -0.06 5.39 12.78
CA LEU A 153 -0.42 5.70 11.40
C LEU A 153 -1.50 4.73 10.90
N HIS A 154 -2.36 5.24 10.05
CA HIS A 154 -3.20 4.39 9.23
C HIS A 154 -2.36 3.68 8.18
N ASP A 155 -2.80 2.49 7.77
CA ASP A 155 -2.17 1.81 6.66
C ASP A 155 -2.38 2.62 5.38
N LEU A 156 -1.28 3.05 4.76
CA LEU A 156 -1.25 3.74 3.47
C LEU A 156 -0.82 2.77 2.38
N PHE A 157 -1.52 2.82 1.24
CA PHE A 157 -1.17 2.02 0.07
C PHE A 157 -1.14 2.87 -1.18
N HIS A 158 -0.26 2.51 -2.09
CA HIS A 158 -0.09 3.16 -3.38
C HIS A 158 -0.07 2.15 -4.52
N GLY A 159 -0.60 2.52 -5.67
CA GLY A 159 -0.50 1.74 -6.89
C GLY A 159 -0.64 2.58 -8.15
N VAL A 160 -0.06 2.10 -9.24
CA VAL A 160 -0.11 2.76 -10.55
C VAL A 160 -0.45 1.73 -11.62
N THR A 161 -1.33 2.12 -12.56
CA THR A 161 -1.62 1.30 -13.75
C THR A 161 -1.88 2.20 -14.94
N SER A 162 -1.87 1.60 -16.14
CA SER A 162 -2.30 2.28 -17.37
C SER A 162 -3.53 1.60 -17.92
N MET A 163 -4.47 2.38 -18.44
CA MET A 163 -5.70 1.82 -18.98
C MET A 163 -6.24 2.63 -20.17
N THR A 164 -7.14 2.01 -20.91
CA THR A 164 -7.86 2.65 -22.04
C THR A 164 -9.35 2.53 -21.79
N VAL A 165 -10.03 3.66 -21.65
CA VAL A 165 -11.51 3.72 -21.62
C VAL A 165 -12.01 3.84 -23.05
N TYR A 166 -12.80 2.87 -23.49
CA TYR A 166 -13.37 2.85 -24.83
C TYR A 166 -14.74 3.57 -24.82
N GLY A 167 -15.00 4.35 -25.87
CA GLY A 167 -16.30 4.98 -26.05
C GLY A 167 -17.31 4.04 -26.72
N ASP A 168 -18.57 4.40 -26.60
CA ASP A 168 -19.71 3.67 -27.19
C ASP A 168 -19.70 3.62 -28.72
N ASP A 169 -18.88 4.50 -29.34
CA ASP A 169 -18.71 4.57 -30.80
C ASP A 169 -17.70 3.54 -31.35
N ASN A 170 -17.09 2.72 -30.49
CA ASN A 170 -16.13 1.70 -30.91
C ASN A 170 -16.76 0.30 -30.86
N PRO A 171 -17.36 -0.17 -31.97
CA PRO A 171 -18.08 -1.45 -31.99
C PRO A 171 -17.16 -2.68 -31.76
N ASP A 172 -15.87 -2.54 -32.00
CA ASP A 172 -14.89 -3.63 -31.82
C ASP A 172 -14.42 -3.78 -30.36
N LYS A 173 -14.82 -2.84 -29.49
CA LYS A 173 -14.39 -2.76 -28.09
C LYS A 173 -15.57 -2.74 -27.10
N THR A 174 -16.71 -3.32 -27.52
CA THR A 174 -17.86 -3.51 -26.64
C THR A 174 -17.61 -4.58 -25.58
N GLY A 175 -18.33 -4.49 -24.45
CA GLY A 175 -18.22 -5.46 -23.36
C GLY A 175 -17.52 -4.89 -22.14
N HIS A 176 -17.23 -5.78 -21.19
CA HIS A 176 -16.66 -5.40 -19.91
C HIS A 176 -15.13 -5.48 -19.92
N HIS A 177 -14.47 -4.38 -19.50
CA HIS A 177 -13.02 -4.24 -19.40
C HIS A 177 -12.65 -3.99 -17.95
N SER A 178 -11.93 -4.91 -17.34
CA SER A 178 -11.46 -4.81 -15.96
C SER A 178 -9.94 -4.61 -15.93
N TYR A 179 -9.50 -3.58 -15.23
CA TYR A 179 -8.08 -3.23 -15.07
C TYR A 179 -7.63 -3.61 -13.65
N LEU A 180 -6.48 -4.24 -13.55
CA LEU A 180 -5.89 -4.60 -12.27
C LEU A 180 -4.92 -3.51 -11.83
N LEU A 181 -4.96 -3.16 -10.54
CA LEU A 181 -4.05 -2.23 -9.90
C LEU A 181 -3.42 -2.90 -8.69
N ASP A 182 -2.11 -3.16 -8.78
CA ASP A 182 -1.32 -3.77 -7.74
C ASP A 182 -0.90 -2.71 -6.71
N LEU A 183 -1.14 -2.99 -5.43
CA LEU A 183 -0.86 -2.08 -4.33
C LEU A 183 0.41 -2.45 -3.59
N LYS A 184 1.14 -1.43 -3.14
CA LYS A 184 2.23 -1.52 -2.17
C LYS A 184 1.84 -0.77 -0.91
N LYS A 185 2.23 -1.28 0.24
CA LYS A 185 2.00 -0.64 1.53
C LYS A 185 3.16 0.31 1.85
N ASP A 186 2.84 1.53 2.27
CA ASP A 186 3.79 2.62 2.51
C ASP A 186 3.93 2.98 3.99
N THR A 187 3.43 2.12 4.87
CA THR A 187 3.57 2.24 6.33
C THR A 187 4.18 0.98 6.91
N ASN A 188 5.05 1.16 7.90
CA ASN A 188 5.75 0.06 8.57
C ASN A 188 5.57 0.16 10.07
N ARG A 189 5.41 -0.99 10.72
CA ARG A 189 5.48 -1.13 12.18
C ARG A 189 6.87 -1.56 12.60
N VAL A 190 7.45 -0.85 13.57
CA VAL A 190 8.77 -1.15 14.12
C VAL A 190 8.64 -1.39 15.62
N HIS A 191 9.03 -2.59 16.04
CA HIS A 191 9.13 -3.01 17.44
C HIS A 191 10.59 -3.07 17.84
N VAL A 192 11.00 -2.24 18.80
CA VAL A 192 12.38 -2.22 19.33
C VAL A 192 12.38 -2.73 20.76
N GLU A 193 13.12 -3.82 21.01
CA GLU A 193 13.22 -4.44 22.32
C GLU A 193 14.66 -4.34 22.85
N LEU A 194 14.82 -3.90 24.10
CA LEU A 194 16.04 -4.08 24.88
C LEU A 194 15.83 -5.26 25.83
N ARG A 195 16.74 -6.24 25.79
CA ARG A 195 16.71 -7.44 26.65
C ARG A 195 17.88 -7.42 27.61
N SER A 196 17.61 -7.68 28.89
CA SER A 196 18.67 -7.78 29.91
C SER A 196 19.45 -9.06 29.77
N GLU A 197 20.77 -8.99 29.56
CA GLU A 197 21.68 -10.14 29.61
C GLU A 197 21.79 -10.76 31.00
N THR A 198 21.56 -9.98 32.06
CA THR A 198 21.66 -10.44 33.46
C THR A 198 20.37 -11.03 34.00
N GLY A 199 19.23 -10.79 33.29
CA GLY A 199 17.90 -11.17 33.76
C GLY A 199 17.32 -10.23 34.82
N GLU A 200 17.99 -9.11 35.12
CA GLU A 200 17.41 -8.01 35.92
C GLU A 200 16.39 -7.26 35.11
N ALA A 201 15.29 -6.85 35.73
CA ALA A 201 14.24 -6.09 35.05
C ALA A 201 14.75 -4.70 34.66
N LEU A 202 14.52 -4.34 33.39
CA LEU A 202 14.77 -2.99 32.89
C LEU A 202 13.54 -2.11 33.17
N ASP A 203 13.77 -0.83 33.49
CA ASP A 203 12.70 0.16 33.69
C ASP A 203 12.36 0.85 32.37
N PRO A 204 11.12 0.74 31.85
CA PRO A 204 10.70 1.41 30.63
C PRO A 204 10.92 2.95 30.65
N ALA A 205 10.79 3.57 31.82
CA ALA A 205 10.98 5.01 31.98
C ALA A 205 12.45 5.45 31.90
N ALA A 206 13.38 4.49 31.96
CA ALA A 206 14.81 4.77 31.90
C ALA A 206 15.34 4.96 30.48
N TYR A 207 14.53 4.74 29.44
CA TYR A 207 14.98 4.77 28.05
C TYR A 207 14.11 5.67 27.18
N THR A 208 14.78 6.42 26.31
CA THR A 208 14.14 7.21 25.24
C THR A 208 14.54 6.62 23.90
N TYR A 209 13.55 6.42 23.03
CA TYR A 209 13.70 5.82 21.71
C TYR A 209 13.33 6.82 20.63
N THR A 210 14.11 6.90 19.59
CA THR A 210 13.79 7.70 18.39
C THR A 210 14.22 6.98 17.12
N ILE A 211 13.44 7.13 16.05
CA ILE A 211 13.82 6.78 14.68
C ILE A 211 13.77 8.09 13.88
N THR A 212 14.81 8.38 13.09
CA THR A 212 14.84 9.60 12.27
C THR A 212 15.02 9.24 10.80
N GLU A 213 14.13 9.75 9.95
CA GLU A 213 14.18 9.55 8.49
C GLU A 213 13.40 10.68 7.78
N ALA A 214 13.83 11.03 6.54
CA ALA A 214 13.15 11.97 5.66
C ALA A 214 12.27 11.22 4.66
N ASN A 215 11.22 10.56 5.13
CA ASN A 215 10.33 9.68 4.34
C ASN A 215 8.84 10.06 4.40
N GLY A 216 8.53 11.31 4.79
CA GLY A 216 7.15 11.76 4.98
C GLY A 216 6.50 12.36 3.75
N LEU A 217 7.16 12.43 2.60
CA LEU A 217 6.60 12.99 1.36
C LEU A 217 6.81 12.05 0.18
N LEU A 218 5.71 11.51 -0.34
CA LEU A 218 5.67 10.58 -1.46
C LEU A 218 5.15 11.25 -2.72
N HIS A 219 5.73 10.90 -3.86
CA HIS A 219 5.33 11.36 -5.18
C HIS A 219 4.32 10.40 -5.84
N HIS A 220 3.75 10.80 -6.98
CA HIS A 220 2.77 10.02 -7.75
C HIS A 220 3.23 8.61 -8.15
N ASP A 221 4.52 8.34 -8.19
CA ASP A 221 5.13 7.07 -8.55
C ASP A 221 5.68 6.29 -7.34
N ASN A 222 5.30 6.72 -6.14
CA ASN A 222 5.76 6.17 -4.86
C ASN A 222 7.25 6.41 -4.55
N SER A 223 7.93 7.29 -5.27
CA SER A 223 9.26 7.74 -4.90
C SER A 223 9.20 8.76 -3.75
N LEU A 224 10.26 8.82 -2.95
CA LEU A 224 10.41 9.87 -1.94
C LEU A 224 10.82 11.18 -2.61
N LEU A 225 10.18 12.26 -2.21
CA LEU A 225 10.59 13.63 -2.51
C LEU A 225 11.49 14.17 -1.40
N ASP A 226 12.21 15.25 -1.69
CA ASP A 226 12.97 15.97 -0.67
C ASP A 226 12.01 16.50 0.40
N ASP A 227 12.28 16.13 1.64
CA ASP A 227 11.47 16.49 2.80
C ASP A 227 12.36 16.69 4.03
N GLU A 228 11.85 17.41 5.04
CA GLU A 228 12.55 17.57 6.32
C GLU A 228 12.55 16.23 7.08
N PRO A 229 13.66 15.89 7.77
CA PRO A 229 13.72 14.69 8.59
C PRO A 229 12.64 14.69 9.67
N ILE A 230 11.96 13.57 9.82
CA ILE A 230 10.96 13.33 10.86
C ILE A 230 11.61 12.53 11.97
N THR A 231 11.48 13.00 13.21
CA THR A 231 11.80 12.21 14.39
C THR A 231 10.55 11.47 14.86
N TYR A 232 10.52 10.19 14.61
CA TYR A 232 9.48 9.30 15.11
C TYR A 232 9.76 8.94 16.56
N HIS A 233 8.75 9.10 17.42
CA HIS A 233 8.72 8.63 18.79
C HIS A 233 7.79 7.44 18.92
N PRO A 234 8.03 6.52 19.87
CA PRO A 234 7.14 5.39 20.05
C PRO A 234 5.74 5.86 20.47
N PHE A 235 4.71 5.23 19.93
CA PHE A 235 3.32 5.41 20.40
C PHE A 235 3.02 4.55 21.64
N ALA A 236 3.85 3.52 21.91
CA ALA A 236 3.76 2.69 23.11
C ALA A 236 5.17 2.30 23.59
N VAL A 237 5.36 2.35 24.91
CA VAL A 237 6.56 1.82 25.60
C VAL A 237 6.11 0.99 26.78
N GLY A 238 6.70 -0.19 27.00
CA GLY A 238 6.30 -1.08 28.07
C GLY A 238 7.31 -2.15 28.41
N GLU A 239 7.01 -2.91 29.46
CA GLU A 239 7.79 -4.08 29.87
C GLU A 239 7.53 -5.27 28.95
N THR A 240 8.56 -6.08 28.69
CA THR A 240 8.42 -7.36 28.02
C THR A 240 8.34 -8.50 29.04
N ARG A 241 7.83 -9.67 28.60
CA ARG A 241 7.72 -10.86 29.45
C ARG A 241 9.07 -11.39 29.96
N ALA A 242 10.18 -11.00 29.32
CA ALA A 242 11.53 -11.48 29.58
C ALA A 242 12.39 -10.45 30.34
N THR A 243 11.78 -9.62 31.21
CA THR A 243 12.48 -8.58 31.99
C THR A 243 13.11 -7.47 31.13
N GLY A 244 12.76 -7.42 29.87
CA GLY A 244 13.17 -6.36 28.95
C GLY A 244 12.17 -5.22 28.89
N VAL A 245 12.45 -4.27 28.02
CA VAL A 245 11.56 -3.14 27.67
C VAL A 245 11.44 -3.06 26.17
N ALA A 246 10.27 -2.64 25.69
CA ALA A 246 10.03 -2.48 24.26
C ALA A 246 9.33 -1.16 23.95
N ALA A 247 9.54 -0.70 22.73
CA ALA A 247 8.95 0.49 22.16
C ALA A 247 8.39 0.17 20.77
N ASP A 248 7.15 0.61 20.52
CA ASP A 248 6.44 0.40 19.26
C ASP A 248 6.31 1.72 18.50
N PHE A 249 6.63 1.67 17.21
CA PHE A 249 6.55 2.80 16.28
C PHE A 249 5.73 2.41 15.05
N ASP A 250 5.05 3.40 14.51
CA ASP A 250 4.63 3.38 13.11
C ASP A 250 5.49 4.43 12.35
N VAL A 251 6.06 4.02 11.21
CA VAL A 251 6.91 4.87 10.37
C VAL A 251 6.44 4.77 8.92
N CYS A 252 6.72 5.80 8.11
CA CYS A 252 6.48 5.75 6.68
C CYS A 252 7.40 4.76 5.99
N ARG A 253 7.22 4.60 4.67
CA ARG A 253 7.94 3.66 3.81
C ARG A 253 9.45 3.69 4.05
N LEU A 254 10.03 2.51 4.24
CA LEU A 254 11.48 2.33 4.34
C LEU A 254 12.07 2.10 2.94
N MET A 255 13.16 2.81 2.63
CA MET A 255 13.84 2.71 1.34
C MET A 255 15.21 2.06 1.51
N ALA A 256 15.55 1.16 0.59
CA ALA A 256 16.78 0.37 0.66
C ALA A 256 18.08 1.21 0.58
N ASP A 257 17.99 2.38 -0.06
CA ASP A 257 19.07 3.35 -0.22
C ASP A 257 19.09 4.46 0.84
N ARG A 258 18.26 4.34 1.88
CA ARG A 258 18.12 5.35 2.95
C ARG A 258 18.54 4.79 4.31
N HIS A 259 18.83 5.71 5.23
CA HIS A 259 19.31 5.41 6.57
C HIS A 259 18.27 5.84 7.62
N ALA A 260 17.26 4.98 7.87
CA ALA A 260 16.33 5.20 8.98
C ALA A 260 17.07 4.93 10.31
N ALA A 261 17.43 6.00 10.99
CA ALA A 261 18.37 6.00 12.12
C ALA A 261 17.68 5.73 13.45
N LEU A 262 17.87 4.56 14.04
CA LEU A 262 17.44 4.25 15.41
C LEU A 262 18.47 4.76 16.42
N THR A 263 18.00 5.50 17.42
CA THR A 263 18.76 5.88 18.61
C THR A 263 17.97 5.53 19.88
N VAL A 264 18.66 4.88 20.83
CA VAL A 264 18.12 4.63 22.17
C VAL A 264 19.07 5.25 23.19
N THR A 265 18.54 6.10 24.05
CA THR A 265 19.29 6.86 25.06
C THR A 265 18.77 6.51 26.45
N ASP A 266 19.67 6.25 27.41
CA ASP A 266 19.31 6.00 28.80
C ASP A 266 19.06 7.30 29.59
N ALA A 267 18.57 7.18 30.83
CA ALA A 267 18.25 8.32 31.69
C ALA A 267 19.47 9.20 32.03
N SER A 268 20.71 8.72 31.85
CA SER A 268 21.93 9.52 32.02
C SER A 268 22.31 10.32 30.78
N GLY A 269 21.61 10.13 29.66
CA GLY A 269 21.90 10.72 28.37
C GLY A 269 22.92 9.93 27.55
N ARG A 270 23.31 8.73 28.01
CA ARG A 270 24.20 7.84 27.26
C ARG A 270 23.41 7.12 26.17
N LYS A 271 23.95 7.07 24.98
CA LYS A 271 23.37 6.31 23.87
C LYS A 271 23.67 4.81 24.05
N VAL A 272 22.62 4.04 24.25
CA VAL A 272 22.66 2.58 24.32
C VAL A 272 22.74 2.00 22.91
N VAL A 273 21.93 2.52 22.01
CA VAL A 273 21.97 2.28 20.56
C VAL A 273 22.13 3.64 19.89
N ASP A 274 23.17 3.82 19.08
CA ASP A 274 23.48 5.12 18.48
C ASP A 274 23.44 5.07 16.96
N ASN A 275 22.50 5.77 16.36
CA ASN A 275 22.39 6.02 14.93
C ASN A 275 22.47 4.74 14.06
N VAL A 276 21.79 3.69 14.47
CA VAL A 276 21.82 2.39 13.77
C VAL A 276 20.74 2.37 12.68
N SER A 277 21.11 2.06 11.45
CA SER A 277 20.18 1.93 10.33
C SER A 277 19.27 0.71 10.48
N ILE A 278 17.99 0.93 10.80
CA ILE A 278 17.01 -0.17 10.85
C ILE A 278 16.77 -0.77 9.45
N THR A 279 16.88 0.02 8.40
CA THR A 279 16.79 -0.44 7.00
C THR A 279 17.90 -1.45 6.70
N SER A 280 19.16 -1.07 6.98
CA SER A 280 20.31 -1.98 6.76
C SER A 280 20.22 -3.23 7.62
N LEU A 281 19.69 -3.12 8.86
CA LEU A 281 19.48 -4.28 9.73
C LEU A 281 18.39 -5.21 9.20
N ALA A 282 17.26 -4.66 8.74
CA ALA A 282 16.17 -5.45 8.17
C ALA A 282 16.65 -6.26 6.96
N LEU A 283 17.46 -5.68 6.10
CA LEU A 283 18.02 -6.34 4.91
C LEU A 283 18.97 -7.51 5.22
N LYS A 284 19.58 -7.54 6.42
CA LYS A 284 20.45 -8.66 6.84
C LYS A 284 19.74 -10.00 6.93
N VAL A 285 18.44 -10.02 7.08
CA VAL A 285 17.65 -11.25 7.23
C VAL A 285 16.79 -11.58 5.99
N LYS A 286 16.84 -10.76 4.96
CA LYS A 286 16.09 -10.94 3.71
C LYS A 286 16.20 -12.35 3.15
N ASP A 287 17.39 -12.88 3.01
CA ASP A 287 17.64 -14.17 2.38
C ASP A 287 17.14 -15.37 3.22
N ASN A 288 16.74 -15.14 4.48
CA ASN A 288 16.21 -16.19 5.35
C ASN A 288 14.75 -16.58 5.01
N TYR A 289 14.05 -15.77 4.23
CA TYR A 289 12.64 -16.00 3.89
C TYR A 289 12.41 -16.94 2.70
N GLY A 290 13.48 -17.39 2.03
CA GLY A 290 13.41 -18.42 0.99
C GLY A 290 12.80 -17.97 -0.36
N HIS A 291 12.52 -16.68 -0.51
CA HIS A 291 12.08 -16.07 -1.75
C HIS A 291 13.17 -15.13 -2.28
N ALA A 292 13.43 -15.20 -3.59
CA ALA A 292 14.34 -14.26 -4.23
C ALA A 292 13.63 -12.90 -4.39
N MET A 293 14.09 -11.92 -3.62
CA MET A 293 13.59 -10.54 -3.62
C MET A 293 14.78 -9.60 -3.73
N ASP A 294 14.64 -8.49 -4.45
CA ASP A 294 15.59 -7.40 -4.30
C ASP A 294 15.38 -6.69 -2.94
N ASP A 295 16.26 -5.75 -2.61
CA ASP A 295 16.26 -5.13 -1.28
C ASP A 295 15.00 -4.28 -1.05
N GLN A 296 14.55 -3.53 -2.08
CA GLN A 296 13.35 -2.72 -1.96
C GLN A 296 12.09 -3.59 -1.96
N GLU A 297 12.03 -4.65 -2.77
CA GLU A 297 10.91 -5.58 -2.76
C GLU A 297 10.71 -6.21 -1.37
N TYR A 298 11.81 -6.60 -0.70
CA TYR A 298 11.72 -7.13 0.65
C TYR A 298 11.15 -6.10 1.64
N LEU A 299 11.64 -4.86 1.61
CA LEU A 299 11.14 -3.78 2.49
C LEU A 299 9.69 -3.40 2.20
N ASP A 300 9.28 -3.42 0.93
CA ASP A 300 7.90 -3.15 0.53
C ASP A 300 6.93 -4.28 0.93
N ARG A 301 7.42 -5.54 1.04
CA ARG A 301 6.61 -6.70 1.44
C ARG A 301 6.56 -6.91 2.95
N GLN A 302 7.69 -6.63 3.64
CA GLN A 302 7.83 -6.80 5.10
C GLN A 302 7.44 -5.50 5.80
N ASP A 303 6.18 -5.37 6.19
CA ASP A 303 5.63 -4.18 6.83
C ASP A 303 5.72 -4.17 8.36
N SER A 304 6.33 -5.20 8.96
CA SER A 304 6.51 -5.31 10.42
C SER A 304 7.90 -5.82 10.75
N HIS A 305 8.67 -5.03 11.50
CA HIS A 305 10.05 -5.33 11.87
C HIS A 305 10.24 -5.35 13.38
N THR A 306 10.93 -6.37 13.89
CA THR A 306 11.32 -6.46 15.29
C THR A 306 12.83 -6.43 15.40
N PHE A 307 13.37 -5.52 16.22
CA PHE A 307 14.79 -5.39 16.52
C PHE A 307 15.02 -5.59 18.03
N SER A 308 15.73 -6.64 18.42
CA SER A 308 16.02 -6.92 19.84
C SER A 308 17.51 -6.80 20.10
N PHE A 309 17.87 -5.98 21.07
CA PHE A 309 19.22 -5.67 21.48
C PHE A 309 19.48 -6.23 22.89
N ASP A 310 20.51 -7.06 23.05
CA ASP A 310 20.91 -7.58 24.36
C ASP A 310 21.81 -6.54 25.05
N VAL A 311 21.39 -6.03 26.22
CA VAL A 311 22.12 -5.04 27.01
C VAL A 311 22.70 -5.66 28.24
N SER A 312 23.95 -5.34 28.51
CA SER A 312 24.71 -5.80 29.66
C SER A 312 24.28 -5.11 30.96
N SER A 313 24.85 -5.54 32.11
CA SER A 313 24.52 -5.00 33.43
C SER A 313 24.85 -3.49 33.59
N ASP A 314 25.78 -2.97 32.81
CA ASP A 314 26.08 -1.54 32.75
C ASP A 314 25.17 -0.76 31.78
N GLY A 315 24.18 -1.45 31.20
CA GLY A 315 23.22 -0.89 30.26
C GLY A 315 23.81 -0.56 28.89
N THR A 316 24.91 -1.21 28.49
CA THR A 316 25.49 -1.04 27.15
C THR A 316 25.09 -2.19 26.23
N TRP A 317 24.91 -1.89 24.97
CA TRP A 317 24.87 -2.89 23.92
C TRP A 317 26.24 -2.98 23.25
N SER A 318 26.75 -4.22 23.11
CA SER A 318 28.11 -4.46 22.60
C SER A 318 28.30 -4.12 21.12
N GLY A 319 27.20 -3.86 20.37
CA GLY A 319 27.23 -3.60 18.94
C GLY A 319 27.47 -4.85 18.07
N ALA A 320 27.74 -6.02 18.68
CA ALA A 320 28.18 -7.21 17.95
C ALA A 320 27.05 -8.14 17.52
N VAL A 321 25.99 -8.25 18.32
CA VAL A 321 24.89 -9.17 18.11
C VAL A 321 23.57 -8.50 18.41
N LEU A 322 22.60 -8.72 17.54
CA LEU A 322 21.19 -8.37 17.75
C LEU A 322 20.30 -9.44 17.11
N TYR A 323 18.99 -9.27 17.28
CA TYR A 323 18.01 -10.10 16.58
C TYR A 323 17.11 -9.22 15.73
N VAL A 324 16.87 -9.66 14.50
CA VAL A 324 15.95 -9.01 13.55
C VAL A 324 14.89 -10.04 13.18
N ASN A 325 13.63 -9.76 13.45
CA ASN A 325 12.50 -10.67 13.22
C ASN A 325 12.77 -12.09 13.76
N SER A 326 13.36 -12.17 14.97
CA SER A 326 13.81 -13.41 15.63
C SER A 326 15.06 -14.09 15.02
N TRP A 327 15.61 -13.59 13.92
CA TRP A 327 16.87 -14.10 13.37
C TRP A 327 18.07 -13.46 14.06
N ARG A 328 19.03 -14.28 14.47
CA ARG A 328 20.27 -13.79 15.08
C ARG A 328 21.16 -13.18 13.99
N VAL A 329 21.51 -11.92 14.14
CA VAL A 329 22.43 -11.18 13.28
C VAL A 329 23.72 -10.89 14.02
N VAL A 330 24.87 -11.21 13.40
CA VAL A 330 26.21 -10.88 13.90
C VAL A 330 26.74 -9.75 13.03
N LEU A 331 27.00 -8.61 13.64
CA LEU A 331 27.56 -7.45 12.96
C LEU A 331 29.09 -7.55 13.00
N MET A 332 29.72 -7.46 11.84
CA MET A 332 31.16 -7.23 11.77
C MET A 332 31.41 -5.72 11.94
N SER A 333 32.45 -5.35 12.67
CA SER A 333 32.71 -4.00 13.18
C SER A 333 32.74 -2.85 12.14
N ASP A 334 32.70 -3.16 10.85
CA ASP A 334 32.88 -2.17 9.79
C ASP A 334 31.56 -1.72 9.11
N VAL A 335 30.40 -2.20 9.58
CA VAL A 335 29.10 -2.00 8.88
C VAL A 335 28.08 -1.15 9.68
N ILE A 336 28.41 -0.77 10.89
CA ILE A 336 27.41 -0.17 11.82
C ILE A 336 27.28 1.36 11.68
N PHE A 337 28.27 2.04 11.08
CA PHE A 337 28.42 3.49 11.17
C PHE A 337 28.56 4.21 9.81
N GLU A 338 28.12 3.63 8.69
CA GLU A 338 28.05 4.33 7.41
C GLU A 338 26.68 4.90 7.10
#